data_d14e1e7bf9cb02950e4b4826af608982
#
_entry.id   d14e1e7bf9cb02950e4b4826af608982
#
_cell.length_a   1.000
_cell.length_b   1.000
_cell.length_c   1.000
_cell.angle_alpha   90.00
_cell.angle_beta   90.00
_cell.angle_gamma   90.00
#
_symmetry.space_group_name_H-M   'P 1'
#
loop_
_entity.id
_entity.type
_entity.pdbx_description
1 polymer ?
#
loop_
_entity_poly.entity_id
_entity_poly.type
_entity_poly.pdbx_seq_one_letter_code
_entity_poly.pdbx_strand_id
1 'polypeptide(L)' 'MNSCYDLTLELLGVMADIDRAMTKASGTINISEKERIFHEVDRLEARMYEIKNILKSKSAY' A
#
# COMPACT_ATOMS: atom_id res chain seq x y z
N MET A 1 15.46 -1.60 -13.06
CA MET A 1 14.91 -2.93 -13.33
C MET A 1 14.24 -3.49 -12.09
N ASN A 2 13.01 -3.97 -12.23
CA ASN A 2 12.24 -4.46 -11.07
C ASN A 2 12.47 -5.94 -10.87
N SER A 3 13.38 -6.27 -9.96
CA SER A 3 13.57 -7.65 -9.54
C SER A 3 12.52 -8.00 -8.48
N CYS A 4 12.38 -9.29 -8.18
CA CYS A 4 11.48 -9.72 -7.11
C CYS A 4 11.89 -9.12 -5.78
N TYR A 5 13.20 -8.97 -5.56
CA TYR A 5 13.70 -8.36 -4.35
C TYR A 5 13.25 -6.90 -4.24
N ASP A 6 13.44 -6.14 -5.33
CA ASP A 6 13.04 -4.73 -5.35
C ASP A 6 11.55 -4.56 -5.15
N LEU A 7 10.75 -5.41 -5.81
CA LEU A 7 9.31 -5.36 -5.67
C LEU A 7 8.87 -5.71 -4.25
N THR A 8 9.57 -6.66 -3.62
CA THR A 8 9.27 -7.03 -2.24
C THR A 8 9.55 -5.87 -1.30
N LEU A 9 10.68 -5.17 -1.51
CA LEU A 9 10.98 -3.99 -0.70
C LEU A 9 9.94 -2.90 -0.89
N GLU A 10 9.51 -2.69 -2.13
CA GLU A 10 8.47 -1.70 -2.42
C GLU A 10 7.17 -2.10 -1.74
N LEU A 11 6.81 -3.38 -1.78
CA LEU A 11 5.61 -3.87 -1.14
C LEU A 11 5.63 -3.61 0.35
N LEU A 12 6.76 -3.90 1.00
CA LEU A 12 6.88 -3.65 2.45
C LEU A 12 6.73 -2.17 2.75
N GLY A 13 7.29 -1.31 1.91
CA GLY A 13 7.15 0.13 2.08
C GLY A 13 5.71 0.59 1.93
N VAL A 14 5.01 0.06 0.92
CA VAL A 14 3.61 0.39 0.71
C VAL A 14 2.76 -0.06 1.88
N MET A 15 3.01 -1.26 2.39
CA MET A 15 2.27 -1.78 3.55
C MET A 15 2.50 -0.93 4.78
N ALA A 16 3.73 -0.47 4.99
CA ALA A 16 4.04 0.42 6.11
C ALA A 16 3.31 1.76 5.95
N ASP A 17 3.22 2.26 4.73
CA ASP A 17 2.51 3.51 4.46
C ASP A 17 1.01 3.37 4.73
N ILE A 18 0.42 2.23 4.34
CA ILE A 18 -0.98 1.95 4.62
C ILE A 18 -1.22 1.94 6.12
N ASP A 19 -0.36 1.23 6.85
CA ASP A 19 -0.49 1.13 8.30
C ASP A 19 -0.42 2.51 8.95
N ARG A 20 0.53 3.33 8.51
CA ARG A 20 0.69 4.69 9.01
C ARG A 20 -0.55 5.54 8.73
N ALA A 21 -1.08 5.42 7.51
CA ALA A 21 -2.27 6.17 7.11
C ALA A 21 -3.49 5.75 7.94
N MET A 22 -3.67 4.46 8.16
CA MET A 22 -4.78 3.97 8.96
C MET A 22 -4.68 4.42 10.41
N THR A 23 -3.47 4.42 10.96
CA THR A 23 -3.23 4.90 12.31
C THR A 23 -3.59 6.38 12.42
N LYS A 24 -3.18 7.16 11.42
CA LYS A 24 -3.50 8.59 11.38
C LYS A 24 -5.00 8.82 11.30
N ALA A 25 -5.69 8.02 10.47
CA ALA A 25 -7.13 8.15 10.32
C ALA A 25 -7.86 7.86 11.63
N SER A 26 -7.40 6.87 12.38
CA SER A 26 -8.05 6.50 13.63
C SER A 26 -7.89 7.59 14.71
N GLY A 27 -6.87 8.45 14.57
CA GLY A 27 -6.66 9.55 15.50
C GLY A 27 -7.29 10.87 15.05
N THR A 28 -7.97 10.87 13.91
CA THR A 28 -8.53 12.08 13.32
C THR A 28 -10.03 12.10 13.51
N ILE A 29 -10.57 13.22 14.01
CA ILE A 29 -12.02 13.38 14.17
C ILE A 29 -12.64 14.18 13.04
N ASN A 30 -11.83 14.81 12.21
CA ASN A 30 -12.32 15.59 11.08
C ASN A 30 -12.69 14.66 9.92
N ILE A 31 -13.95 14.69 9.51
CA ILE A 31 -14.45 13.79 8.47
C ILE A 31 -13.76 14.02 7.12
N SER A 32 -13.56 15.27 6.75
CA SER A 32 -12.90 15.59 5.50
C SER A 32 -11.46 15.06 5.48
N GLU A 33 -10.78 15.17 6.61
CA GLU A 33 -9.42 14.66 6.75
C GLU A 33 -9.40 13.14 6.62
N LYS A 34 -10.35 12.47 7.27
CA LYS A 34 -10.47 11.01 7.18
C LYS A 34 -10.69 10.56 5.74
N GLU A 35 -11.57 11.26 5.03
CA GLU A 35 -11.85 10.91 3.64
C GLU A 35 -10.61 11.02 2.78
N ARG A 36 -9.83 12.06 3.03
CA ARG A 36 -8.59 12.26 2.29
C ARG A 36 -7.60 11.13 2.57
N ILE A 37 -7.50 10.74 3.83
CA ILE A 37 -6.61 9.63 4.21
C ILE A 37 -7.09 8.33 3.57
N PHE A 38 -8.39 8.06 3.56
CA PHE A 38 -8.92 6.85 2.94
C PHE A 38 -8.68 6.82 1.43
N HIS A 39 -8.73 7.97 0.76
CA HIS A 39 -8.38 8.03 -0.65
C HIS A 39 -6.92 7.65 -0.87
N GLU A 40 -6.05 8.09 0.03
CA GLU A 40 -4.64 7.74 -0.04
C GLU A 40 -4.45 6.24 0.19
N VAL A 41 -5.18 5.67 1.15
CA VAL A 41 -5.12 4.23 1.41
C VAL A 41 -5.58 3.45 0.19
N ASP A 42 -6.64 3.90 -0.48
CA ASP A 42 -7.12 3.22 -1.69
C ASP A 42 -6.04 3.18 -2.76
N ARG A 43 -5.32 4.27 -2.95
CA ARG A 43 -4.24 4.32 -3.93
C ARG A 43 -3.09 3.39 -3.54
N LEU A 44 -2.75 3.38 -2.26
CA LEU A 44 -1.69 2.50 -1.76
C LEU A 44 -2.08 1.03 -1.89
N GLU A 45 -3.34 0.71 -1.62
CA GLU A 45 -3.83 -0.65 -1.77
C GLU A 45 -3.81 -1.10 -3.23
N ALA A 46 -4.15 -0.20 -4.15
CA ALA A 46 -4.10 -0.52 -5.57
C ALA A 46 -2.67 -0.89 -5.96
N ARG A 47 -1.69 -0.13 -5.48
CA ARG A 47 -0.29 -0.44 -5.77
C ARG A 47 0.14 -1.74 -5.10
N MET A 48 -0.34 -1.99 -3.89
CA MET A 48 -0.03 -3.23 -3.19
C MET A 48 -0.50 -4.44 -3.99
N TYR A 49 -1.73 -4.41 -4.47
CA TYR A 49 -2.26 -5.53 -5.26
C TYR A 49 -1.53 -5.69 -6.57
N GLU A 50 -1.15 -4.60 -7.19
CA GLU A 50 -0.38 -4.63 -8.42
C GLU A 50 0.95 -5.34 -8.22
N ILE A 51 1.67 -4.98 -7.15
CA ILE A 51 2.94 -5.61 -6.83
C ILE A 51 2.75 -7.09 -6.52
N LYS A 52 1.73 -7.42 -5.74
CA LYS A 52 1.44 -8.80 -5.40
C LYS A 52 1.18 -9.63 -6.66
N ASN A 53 0.44 -9.08 -7.61
CA ASN A 53 0.15 -9.78 -8.86
C ASN A 53 1.41 -10.00 -9.67
N ILE A 54 2.29 -9.02 -9.71
CA ILE A 54 3.56 -9.16 -10.43
C ILE A 54 4.42 -10.23 -9.78
N LEU A 55 4.53 -10.21 -8.45
CA LEU A 55 5.33 -11.20 -7.73
C LEU A 55 4.78 -12.60 -7.90
N LYS A 56 3.46 -12.73 -7.85
CA LYS A 56 2.80 -14.00 -8.03
C LYS A 56 3.07 -14.57 -9.41
N SER A 57 3.04 -13.71 -10.41
CA SER A 57 3.33 -14.11 -11.77
C SER A 57 4.77 -14.57 -11.93
N LYS A 58 5.71 -13.87 -11.30
CA LYS A 58 7.13 -14.17 -11.42
C LYS A 58 7.55 -15.40 -10.62
N SER A 59 6.84 -15.68 -9.54
CA SER A 59 7.19 -16.81 -8.68
C SER A 59 6.41 -18.08 -9.01
N ALA A 60 5.72 -18.10 -10.11
CA ALA A 60 5.01 -19.29 -10.57
C ALA A 60 6.03 -20.37 -10.94
N TYR A 61 5.81 -21.58 -10.50
CA TYR A 61 6.66 -22.72 -10.80
C TYR A 61 5.86 -23.99 -10.81
#